data_249a825922cf23d9dffd9f850127d8a4
#
_entry.id   249a825922cf23d9dffd9f850127d8a4
#
_cell.length_a   1.000
_cell.length_b   1.000
_cell.length_c   1.000
_cell.angle_alpha   90.00
_cell.angle_beta   90.00
_cell.angle_gamma   90.00
#
_symmetry.space_group_name_H-M   'P 1'
#
loop_
_entity.id
_entity.type
_entity.pdbx_description
1 polymer ?
#
loop_
_entity_poly.entity_id
_entity_poly.type
_entity_poly.pdbx_seq_one_letter_code
_entity_poly.pdbx_strand_id
1 'polypeptide(L)'
;MAVEGCEQSPEDLFARARSAEQDGDIIEAERLYRLLIKSDPADASAPFNLGNMLRAHARNIEAEAAFRSATRTDPTFAAAWYNLGDLLDDQGRTDAAIECLRKALRAAPDYVDAMFNLALLLQRKNRYQEAADYWRRYLSSDSRSDWATRARRSLKFCEIQNHFTASA
;
A
#
# COMPACT_ATOMS: atom_id res chain seq x y z
N MET A 1 5.74 -4.99 49.16
CA MET A 1 4.61 -4.84 48.26
C MET A 1 5.17 -4.86 46.85
N ALA A 2 5.03 -5.99 46.16
CA ALA A 2 5.42 -6.10 44.78
C ALA A 2 4.41 -5.27 43.95
N VAL A 3 4.89 -4.27 43.23
CA VAL A 3 4.11 -3.62 42.16
C VAL A 3 4.03 -4.67 41.06
N GLU A 4 2.89 -5.36 40.97
CA GLU A 4 2.56 -6.14 39.81
C GLU A 4 2.54 -5.16 38.63
N GLY A 5 3.64 -5.15 37.88
CA GLY A 5 3.66 -4.54 36.56
C GLY A 5 2.64 -5.28 35.70
N CYS A 6 1.48 -4.69 35.51
CA CYS A 6 0.50 -5.16 34.55
C CYS A 6 1.24 -5.20 33.20
N GLU A 7 1.73 -6.38 32.80
CA GLU A 7 2.23 -6.60 31.44
C GLU A 7 1.05 -6.32 30.53
N GLN A 8 1.06 -5.16 29.89
CA GLN A 8 0.02 -4.75 28.95
C GLN A 8 0.05 -5.73 27.78
N SER A 9 -1.08 -6.33 27.48
CA SER A 9 -1.16 -7.24 26.34
C SER A 9 -0.84 -6.51 25.03
N PRO A 10 -0.36 -7.20 24.01
CA PRO A 10 -0.15 -6.61 22.68
C PRO A 10 -1.41 -5.92 22.15
N GLU A 11 -2.59 -6.50 22.42
CA GLU A 11 -3.90 -5.95 22.04
C GLU A 11 -4.18 -4.62 22.75
N ASP A 12 -3.89 -4.52 24.06
CA ASP A 12 -4.04 -3.27 24.83
C ASP A 12 -3.11 -2.18 24.32
N LEU A 13 -1.87 -2.55 24.04
CA LEU A 13 -0.87 -1.61 23.50
C LEU A 13 -1.31 -1.11 22.10
N PHE A 14 -1.85 -1.99 21.28
CA PHE A 14 -2.33 -1.65 19.94
C PHE A 14 -3.55 -0.71 20.01
N ALA A 15 -4.51 -1.00 20.90
CA ALA A 15 -5.68 -0.16 21.13
C ALA A 15 -5.26 1.25 21.60
N ARG A 16 -4.31 1.33 22.53
CA ARG A 16 -3.77 2.60 23.01
C ARG A 16 -3.01 3.37 21.93
N ALA A 17 -2.24 2.68 21.09
CA ALA A 17 -1.54 3.32 19.98
C ALA A 17 -2.53 3.99 19.02
N ARG A 18 -3.62 3.29 18.68
CA ARG A 18 -4.68 3.82 17.84
C ARG A 18 -5.44 4.99 18.50
N SER A 19 -5.72 4.90 19.80
CA SER A 19 -6.34 6.01 20.53
C SER A 19 -5.46 7.24 20.50
N ALA A 20 -4.17 7.10 20.82
CA ALA A 20 -3.21 8.20 20.78
C ALA A 20 -3.13 8.84 19.38
N GLU A 21 -3.15 8.03 18.32
CA GLU A 21 -3.19 8.52 16.94
C GLU A 21 -4.46 9.33 16.65
N GLN A 22 -5.64 8.86 17.11
CA GLN A 22 -6.92 9.55 16.95
C GLN A 22 -6.98 10.85 17.74
N ASP A 23 -6.37 10.88 18.93
CA ASP A 23 -6.27 12.07 19.80
C ASP A 23 -5.21 13.08 19.33
N GLY A 24 -4.43 12.71 18.29
CA GLY A 24 -3.36 13.54 17.73
C GLY A 24 -2.06 13.51 18.55
N ASP A 25 -1.94 12.63 19.54
CA ASP A 25 -0.69 12.40 20.26
C ASP A 25 0.24 11.46 19.48
N ILE A 26 0.84 12.04 18.44
CA ILE A 26 1.70 11.30 17.50
C ILE A 26 2.95 10.75 18.16
N ILE A 27 3.47 11.43 19.19
CA ILE A 27 4.67 10.99 19.92
C ILE A 27 4.36 9.71 20.70
N GLU A 28 3.24 9.67 21.41
CA GLU A 28 2.83 8.49 22.17
C GLU A 28 2.42 7.34 21.23
N ALA A 29 1.68 7.62 20.15
CA ALA A 29 1.32 6.62 19.15
C ALA A 29 2.56 5.96 18.55
N GLU A 30 3.55 6.75 18.14
CA GLU A 30 4.81 6.25 17.59
C GLU A 30 5.59 5.41 18.61
N ARG A 31 5.66 5.86 19.85
CA ARG A 31 6.31 5.13 20.94
C ARG A 31 5.66 3.76 21.15
N LEU A 32 4.34 3.70 21.13
CA LEU A 32 3.56 2.47 21.33
C LEU A 32 3.71 1.50 20.15
N TYR A 33 3.64 1.99 18.90
CA TYR A 33 3.90 1.14 17.72
C TYR A 33 5.32 0.57 17.71
N ARG A 34 6.33 1.36 18.08
CA ARG A 34 7.71 0.86 18.20
C ARG A 34 7.87 -0.16 19.31
N LEU A 35 7.16 0.00 20.42
CA LEU A 35 7.13 -1.00 21.49
C LEU A 35 6.51 -2.32 21.01
N LEU A 36 5.39 -2.27 20.28
CA LEU A 36 4.77 -3.43 19.67
C LEU A 36 5.71 -4.17 18.72
N ILE A 37 6.37 -3.45 17.80
CA ILE A 37 7.36 -4.03 16.89
C ILE A 37 8.49 -4.74 17.64
N LYS A 38 8.88 -4.20 18.80
CA LYS A 38 9.94 -4.80 19.64
C LYS A 38 9.43 -6.02 20.42
N SER A 39 8.19 -5.98 20.91
CA SER A 39 7.59 -7.07 21.70
C SER A 39 7.20 -8.26 20.84
N ASP A 40 6.72 -8.02 19.62
CA ASP A 40 6.41 -9.05 18.64
C ASP A 40 6.97 -8.68 17.25
N PRO A 41 8.21 -9.07 16.95
CA PRO A 41 8.82 -8.83 15.65
C PRO A 41 8.19 -9.62 14.50
N ALA A 42 7.32 -10.60 14.80
CA ALA A 42 6.61 -11.41 13.80
C ALA A 42 5.27 -10.78 13.39
N ASP A 43 4.77 -9.78 14.12
CA ASP A 43 3.58 -9.03 13.73
C ASP A 43 3.90 -7.95 12.69
N ALA A 44 3.34 -8.10 11.49
CA ALA A 44 3.45 -7.11 10.41
C ALA A 44 2.50 -5.91 10.57
N SER A 45 1.50 -6.01 11.44
CA SER A 45 0.46 -4.98 11.62
C SER A 45 1.02 -3.72 12.28
N ALA A 46 1.88 -3.88 13.28
CA ALA A 46 2.47 -2.75 13.99
C ALA A 46 3.35 -1.87 13.08
N PRO A 47 4.32 -2.41 12.30
CA PRO A 47 5.08 -1.60 11.36
C PRO A 47 4.22 -1.04 10.22
N PHE A 48 3.17 -1.73 9.77
CA PHE A 48 2.24 -1.22 8.77
C PHE A 48 1.49 0.03 9.28
N ASN A 49 0.92 -0.02 10.49
CA ASN A 49 0.21 1.11 11.07
C ASN A 49 1.14 2.29 11.39
N LEU A 50 2.35 2.00 11.89
CA LEU A 50 3.39 3.03 12.02
C LEU A 50 3.68 3.72 10.68
N GLY A 51 3.79 2.96 9.60
CA GLY A 51 4.01 3.49 8.26
C GLY A 51 2.87 4.41 7.81
N ASN A 52 1.62 4.04 8.05
CA ASN A 52 0.45 4.85 7.72
C ASN A 52 0.45 6.17 8.49
N MET A 53 0.68 6.11 9.81
CA MET A 53 0.76 7.29 10.66
C MET A 53 1.89 8.23 10.21
N LEU A 54 3.08 7.70 9.97
CA LEU A 54 4.23 8.49 9.52
C LEU A 54 3.97 9.17 8.16
N ARG A 55 3.35 8.44 7.22
CA ARG A 55 2.96 8.99 5.92
C ARG A 55 1.96 10.13 6.06
N ALA A 56 0.94 9.98 6.91
CA ALA A 56 -0.05 11.02 7.19
C ALA A 56 0.59 12.32 7.72
N HIS A 57 1.77 12.20 8.37
CA HIS A 57 2.56 13.32 8.87
C HIS A 57 3.73 13.72 7.96
N ALA A 58 3.69 13.33 6.67
CA ALA A 58 4.71 13.62 5.66
C ALA A 58 6.13 13.13 6.01
N ARG A 59 6.29 12.21 6.96
CA ARG A 59 7.57 11.55 7.31
C ARG A 59 7.85 10.37 6.38
N ASN A 60 7.91 10.66 5.09
CA ASN A 60 7.89 9.68 4.01
C ASN A 60 9.08 8.69 4.05
N ILE A 61 10.27 9.11 4.46
CA ILE A 61 11.45 8.23 4.56
C ILE A 61 11.23 7.17 5.65
N GLU A 62 10.68 7.57 6.77
CA GLU A 62 10.42 6.67 7.89
C GLU A 62 9.21 5.76 7.60
N ALA A 63 8.18 6.29 6.94
CA ALA A 63 7.04 5.51 6.46
C ALA A 63 7.49 4.39 5.49
N GLU A 64 8.40 4.71 4.56
CA GLU A 64 8.97 3.72 3.65
C GLU A 64 9.70 2.60 4.41
N ALA A 65 10.50 2.96 5.41
CA ALA A 65 11.20 1.98 6.24
C ALA A 65 10.22 1.07 7.01
N ALA A 66 9.14 1.65 7.53
CA ALA A 66 8.10 0.93 8.26
C ALA A 66 7.31 -0.02 7.34
N PHE A 67 6.86 0.43 6.16
CA PHE A 67 6.20 -0.45 5.17
C PHE A 67 7.12 -1.57 4.68
N ARG A 68 8.41 -1.30 4.46
CA ARG A 68 9.38 -2.36 4.13
C ARG A 68 9.55 -3.35 5.26
N SER A 69 9.49 -2.91 6.51
CA SER A 69 9.50 -3.82 7.66
C SER A 69 8.26 -4.73 7.61
N ALA A 70 7.06 -4.17 7.45
CA ALA A 70 5.83 -4.95 7.34
C ALA A 70 5.89 -5.99 6.20
N THR A 71 6.36 -5.59 5.01
CA THR A 71 6.46 -6.51 3.85
C THR A 71 7.56 -7.56 3.96
N ARG A 72 8.56 -7.37 4.82
CA ARG A 72 9.57 -8.40 5.15
C ARG A 72 9.03 -9.38 6.18
N THR A 73 8.29 -8.87 7.17
CA THR A 73 7.67 -9.69 8.22
C THR A 73 6.58 -10.58 7.63
N ASP A 74 5.70 -10.02 6.82
CA ASP A 74 4.67 -10.77 6.08
C ASP A 74 4.70 -10.41 4.58
N PRO A 75 5.35 -11.23 3.74
CA PRO A 75 5.37 -11.04 2.29
C PRO A 75 4.00 -11.17 1.61
N THR A 76 2.98 -11.71 2.31
CA THR A 76 1.61 -11.86 1.81
C THR A 76 0.70 -10.71 2.22
N PHE A 77 1.21 -9.74 2.97
CA PHE A 77 0.45 -8.56 3.39
C PHE A 77 0.25 -7.58 2.22
N ALA A 78 -0.79 -7.82 1.43
CA ALA A 78 -1.08 -7.06 0.21
C ALA A 78 -1.19 -5.55 0.44
N ALA A 79 -1.84 -5.12 1.54
CA ALA A 79 -2.00 -3.70 1.85
C ALA A 79 -0.67 -2.99 2.13
N ALA A 80 0.29 -3.70 2.75
CA ALA A 80 1.62 -3.14 3.00
C ALA A 80 2.40 -2.94 1.68
N TRP A 81 2.32 -3.90 0.75
CA TRP A 81 2.88 -3.73 -0.59
C TRP A 81 2.22 -2.61 -1.38
N TYR A 82 0.89 -2.49 -1.29
CA TYR A 82 0.15 -1.42 -1.95
C TYR A 82 0.58 -0.04 -1.43
N ASN A 83 0.59 0.16 -0.10
CA ASN A 83 0.96 1.45 0.50
C ASN A 83 2.43 1.82 0.25
N LEU A 84 3.33 0.82 0.23
CA LEU A 84 4.72 1.03 -0.18
C LEU A 84 4.81 1.46 -1.64
N GLY A 85 4.05 0.81 -2.53
CA GLY A 85 3.99 1.15 -3.95
C GLY A 85 3.50 2.57 -4.19
N ASP A 86 2.42 2.94 -3.53
CA ASP A 86 1.82 4.27 -3.62
C ASP A 86 2.78 5.36 -3.11
N LEU A 87 3.44 5.12 -1.97
CA LEU A 87 4.46 6.04 -1.45
C LEU A 87 5.66 6.19 -2.40
N LEU A 88 6.10 5.10 -3.04
CA LEU A 88 7.20 5.13 -4.00
C LEU A 88 6.83 5.90 -5.27
N ASP A 89 5.58 5.81 -5.74
CA ASP A 89 5.11 6.60 -6.88
C ASP A 89 5.06 8.10 -6.55
N ASP A 90 4.58 8.47 -5.36
CA ASP A 90 4.61 9.85 -4.86
C ASP A 90 6.05 10.43 -4.85
N GLN A 91 7.05 9.58 -4.66
CA GLN A 91 8.47 9.95 -4.72
C GLN A 91 9.07 9.93 -6.14
N GLY A 92 8.27 9.64 -7.18
CA GLY A 92 8.73 9.52 -8.57
C GLY A 92 9.47 8.22 -8.89
N ARG A 93 9.49 7.26 -7.96
CA ARG A 93 10.18 5.96 -8.11
C ARG A 93 9.24 4.92 -8.75
N THR A 94 8.72 5.26 -9.92
CA THR A 94 7.62 4.55 -10.60
C THR A 94 7.92 3.07 -10.86
N ASP A 95 9.14 2.70 -11.26
CA ASP A 95 9.47 1.30 -11.53
C ASP A 95 9.43 0.46 -10.24
N ALA A 96 9.90 0.99 -9.13
CA ALA A 96 9.81 0.33 -7.82
C ALA A 96 8.35 0.23 -7.34
N ALA A 97 7.53 1.25 -7.60
CA ALA A 97 6.10 1.24 -7.31
C ALA A 97 5.37 0.12 -8.09
N ILE A 98 5.64 -0.03 -9.39
CA ILE A 98 5.10 -1.11 -10.22
C ILE A 98 5.42 -2.49 -9.61
N GLU A 99 6.65 -2.72 -9.16
CA GLU A 99 7.03 -3.99 -8.55
C GLU A 99 6.32 -4.24 -7.21
N CYS A 100 6.12 -3.21 -6.39
CA CYS A 100 5.34 -3.32 -5.15
C CYS A 100 3.86 -3.64 -5.44
N LEU A 101 3.24 -2.96 -6.39
CA LEU A 101 1.84 -3.22 -6.77
C LEU A 101 1.65 -4.63 -7.38
N ARG A 102 2.63 -5.13 -8.13
CA ARG A 102 2.62 -6.53 -8.58
C ARG A 102 2.70 -7.52 -7.42
N LYS A 103 3.49 -7.21 -6.38
CA LYS A 103 3.54 -8.05 -5.18
C LYS A 103 2.22 -7.99 -4.41
N ALA A 104 1.60 -6.82 -4.29
CA ALA A 104 0.26 -6.68 -3.72
C ALA A 104 -0.76 -7.58 -4.44
N LEU A 105 -0.76 -7.57 -5.79
CA LEU A 105 -1.67 -8.39 -6.60
C LEU A 105 -1.31 -9.89 -6.65
N ARG A 106 -0.08 -10.28 -6.34
CA ARG A 106 0.26 -11.69 -6.10
C ARG A 106 -0.30 -12.18 -4.76
N ALA A 107 -0.27 -11.34 -3.74
CA ALA A 107 -0.80 -11.64 -2.41
C ALA A 107 -2.35 -11.60 -2.39
N ALA A 108 -2.95 -10.62 -3.07
CA ALA A 108 -4.40 -10.46 -3.20
C ALA A 108 -4.76 -10.15 -4.68
N PRO A 109 -5.07 -11.18 -5.49
CA PRO A 109 -5.33 -11.01 -6.93
C PRO A 109 -6.54 -10.14 -7.27
N ASP A 110 -7.47 -9.94 -6.33
CA ASP A 110 -8.69 -9.16 -6.43
C ASP A 110 -8.58 -7.75 -5.80
N TYR A 111 -7.38 -7.31 -5.42
CA TYR A 111 -7.16 -5.98 -4.83
C TYR A 111 -7.38 -4.88 -5.89
N VAL A 112 -8.59 -4.35 -5.93
CA VAL A 112 -9.09 -3.43 -6.98
C VAL A 112 -8.24 -2.17 -7.08
N ASP A 113 -7.88 -1.54 -5.94
CA ASP A 113 -7.07 -0.32 -5.95
C ASP A 113 -5.66 -0.56 -6.51
N ALA A 114 -5.07 -1.72 -6.20
CA ALA A 114 -3.77 -2.09 -6.74
C ALA A 114 -3.82 -2.35 -8.26
N MET A 115 -4.91 -2.92 -8.79
CA MET A 115 -5.09 -3.07 -10.23
C MET A 115 -5.17 -1.72 -10.94
N PHE A 116 -5.96 -0.79 -10.38
CA PHE A 116 -6.13 0.56 -10.93
C PHE A 116 -4.80 1.31 -10.96
N ASN A 117 -4.10 1.37 -9.82
CA ASN A 117 -2.83 2.08 -9.72
C ASN A 117 -1.76 1.46 -10.62
N LEU A 118 -1.67 0.12 -10.66
CA LEU A 118 -0.71 -0.56 -11.54
C LEU A 118 -0.98 -0.28 -13.02
N ALA A 119 -2.24 -0.33 -13.46
CA ALA A 119 -2.60 -0.01 -14.82
C ALA A 119 -2.23 1.44 -15.19
N LEU A 120 -2.46 2.38 -14.27
CA LEU A 120 -2.11 3.79 -14.46
C LEU A 120 -0.59 3.98 -14.60
N LEU A 121 0.22 3.34 -13.74
CA LEU A 121 1.68 3.44 -13.79
C LEU A 121 2.24 2.80 -15.08
N LEU A 122 1.73 1.65 -15.47
CA LEU A 122 2.12 0.99 -16.72
C LEU A 122 1.79 1.86 -17.94
N GLN A 123 0.62 2.51 -17.94
CA GLN A 123 0.24 3.45 -18.99
C GLN A 123 1.20 4.66 -19.04
N ARG A 124 1.57 5.24 -17.90
CA ARG A 124 2.56 6.33 -17.81
C ARG A 124 3.95 5.91 -18.32
N LYS A 125 4.29 4.63 -18.21
CA LYS A 125 5.54 4.02 -18.72
C LYS A 125 5.43 3.55 -20.16
N ASN A 126 4.35 3.87 -20.89
CA ASN A 126 4.06 3.44 -22.26
C ASN A 126 3.98 1.91 -22.43
N ARG A 127 3.76 1.16 -21.34
CA ARG A 127 3.55 -0.28 -21.34
C ARG A 127 2.06 -0.57 -21.59
N TYR A 128 1.59 -0.15 -22.76
CA TYR A 128 0.16 -0.06 -23.03
C TYR A 128 -0.55 -1.42 -23.06
N GLN A 129 0.12 -2.48 -23.54
CA GLN A 129 -0.48 -3.81 -23.56
C GLN A 129 -0.76 -4.31 -22.12
N GLU A 130 0.23 -4.23 -21.27
CA GLU A 130 0.07 -4.65 -19.88
C GLU A 130 -0.94 -3.76 -19.12
N ALA A 131 -0.92 -2.45 -19.38
CA ALA A 131 -1.89 -1.53 -18.80
C ALA A 131 -3.32 -1.92 -19.20
N ALA A 132 -3.56 -2.25 -20.50
CA ALA A 132 -4.86 -2.67 -20.99
C ALA A 132 -5.36 -3.95 -20.29
N ASP A 133 -4.47 -4.91 -20.02
CA ASP A 133 -4.83 -6.14 -19.33
C ASP A 133 -5.26 -5.87 -17.88
N TYR A 134 -4.57 -4.99 -17.16
CA TYR A 134 -4.98 -4.58 -15.81
C TYR A 134 -6.23 -3.70 -15.82
N TRP A 135 -6.44 -2.83 -16.81
CA TRP A 135 -7.70 -2.10 -16.96
C TRP A 135 -8.91 -3.02 -17.18
N ARG A 136 -8.77 -4.09 -17.97
CA ARG A 136 -9.83 -5.09 -18.17
C ARG A 136 -10.13 -5.84 -16.87
N ARG A 137 -9.08 -6.25 -16.13
CA ARG A 137 -9.24 -6.90 -14.81
C ARG A 137 -9.96 -5.97 -13.83
N TYR A 138 -9.54 -4.70 -13.73
CA TYR A 138 -10.22 -3.71 -12.90
C TYR A 138 -11.70 -3.60 -13.25
N LEU A 139 -12.04 -3.45 -14.53
CA LEU A 139 -13.41 -3.31 -15.02
C LEU A 139 -14.27 -4.55 -14.83
N SER A 140 -13.68 -5.74 -14.67
CA SER A 140 -14.41 -6.95 -14.28
C SER A 140 -14.86 -6.93 -12.82
N SER A 141 -14.13 -6.21 -11.95
CA SER A 141 -14.43 -6.06 -10.53
C SER A 141 -15.28 -4.82 -10.23
N ASP A 142 -15.01 -3.72 -10.93
CA ASP A 142 -15.79 -2.48 -10.85
C ASP A 142 -16.20 -1.99 -12.24
N SER A 143 -17.50 -2.10 -12.52
CA SER A 143 -18.05 -1.70 -13.81
C SER A 143 -18.95 -0.46 -13.77
N ARG A 144 -19.21 0.13 -12.59
CA ARG A 144 -20.27 1.15 -12.45
C ARG A 144 -19.81 2.47 -11.83
N SER A 145 -18.68 2.50 -11.12
CA SER A 145 -18.20 3.71 -10.46
C SER A 145 -17.71 4.78 -11.46
N ASP A 146 -17.48 5.97 -10.97
CA ASP A 146 -16.81 7.02 -11.74
C ASP A 146 -15.39 6.60 -12.14
N TRP A 147 -14.73 5.81 -11.30
CA TRP A 147 -13.42 5.22 -11.58
C TRP A 147 -13.47 4.22 -12.74
N ALA A 148 -14.57 3.44 -12.85
CA ALA A 148 -14.79 2.56 -14.00
C ALA A 148 -14.95 3.34 -15.31
N THR A 149 -15.55 4.53 -15.25
CA THR A 149 -15.63 5.41 -16.43
C THR A 149 -14.25 5.91 -16.86
N ARG A 150 -13.39 6.28 -15.89
CA ARG A 150 -12.00 6.65 -16.14
C ARG A 150 -11.19 5.46 -16.69
N ALA A 151 -11.36 4.28 -16.12
CA ALA A 151 -10.69 3.05 -16.54
C ALA A 151 -11.05 2.67 -17.99
N ARG A 152 -12.33 2.80 -18.41
CA ARG A 152 -12.75 2.56 -19.83
C ARG A 152 -12.05 3.51 -20.81
N ARG A 153 -11.93 4.78 -20.46
CA ARG A 153 -11.22 5.76 -21.30
C ARG A 153 -9.74 5.41 -21.42
N SER A 154 -9.11 5.05 -20.30
CA SER A 154 -7.71 4.62 -20.26
C SER A 154 -7.47 3.34 -21.04
N LEU A 155 -8.37 2.35 -20.93
CA LEU A 155 -8.31 1.12 -21.71
C LEU A 155 -8.36 1.42 -23.21
N LYS A 156 -9.34 2.21 -23.65
CA LYS A 156 -9.47 2.59 -25.07
C LYS A 156 -8.20 3.30 -25.58
N PHE A 157 -7.64 4.21 -24.78
CA PHE A 157 -6.38 4.87 -25.13
C PHE A 157 -5.24 3.86 -25.30
N CYS A 158 -5.07 2.92 -24.36
CA CYS A 158 -4.03 1.89 -24.44
C CYS A 158 -4.20 1.00 -25.68
N GLU A 159 -5.42 0.63 -26.03
CA GLU A 159 -5.72 -0.19 -27.22
C GLU A 159 -5.34 0.54 -28.51
N ILE A 160 -5.64 1.84 -28.60
CA ILE A 160 -5.23 2.66 -29.76
C ILE A 160 -3.70 2.72 -29.87
N GLN A 161 -3.00 2.98 -28.75
CA GLN A 161 -1.54 3.06 -28.76
C GLN A 161 -0.88 1.74 -29.14
N ASN A 162 -1.43 0.60 -28.69
CA ASN A 162 -0.94 -0.73 -29.09
C ASN A 162 -1.05 -0.98 -30.59
N HIS A 163 -2.10 -0.52 -31.24
CA HIS A 163 -2.23 -0.64 -32.72
C HIS A 163 -1.15 0.17 -33.44
N PHE A 164 -0.84 1.38 -32.97
CA PHE A 164 0.21 2.20 -33.59
C PHE A 164 1.60 1.59 -33.43
N THR A 165 1.91 1.03 -32.24
CA THR A 165 3.22 0.41 -31.98
C THR A 165 3.41 -0.93 -32.68
N ALA A 166 2.34 -1.66 -33.02
CA ALA A 166 2.40 -2.91 -33.75
C ALA A 166 2.52 -2.72 -35.29
N SER A 167 2.28 -1.50 -35.77
CA SER A 167 2.28 -1.16 -37.21
C SER A 167 3.54 -0.39 -37.64
N ALA A 168 4.46 -0.09 -36.71
CA ALA A 168 5.73 0.59 -36.91
C ALA A 168 6.90 -0.37 -36.84
#